data_2b07b9c00319eaceed8e0dad6cc212e5
#
_entry.id   2b07b9c00319eaceed8e0dad6cc212e5
#
_cell.length_a   1.000
_cell.length_b   1.000
_cell.length_c   1.000
_cell.angle_alpha   90.00
_cell.angle_beta   90.00
_cell.angle_gamma   90.00
#
_symmetry.space_group_name_H-M   'P 1'
#
loop_
_entity.id
_entity.type
_entity.pdbx_description
1 polymer ?
#
loop_
_entity_poly.entity_id
_entity_poly.type
_entity_poly.pdbx_seq_one_letter_code
_entity_poly.pdbx_strand_id
1 'polypeptide(L)'
;MQLDDRKRIILQAIIRNYLETGEPVGSRTISKYTDLNLSSATIRNEMSDLEEMGYIIQPHTSAGRIPSDKGYRFYVDTMMATREQEVNEMKDMLLERQDKLENLLKQVVKTLAQNTQYATMISAPQVHRNKVKFIQLSRVDAGQILAVIVAEGNV
;
A
#
# COMPACT_ATOMS: atom_id res chain seq x y z
N MET A 1 -11.98 -20.03 -0.69
CA MET A 1 -12.05 -20.02 0.78
C MET A 1 -11.24 -18.82 1.25
N GLN A 2 -11.90 -17.82 1.80
CA GLN A 2 -11.23 -16.57 2.25
C GLN A 2 -10.62 -16.84 3.62
N LEU A 3 -9.37 -16.43 3.83
CA LEU A 3 -8.74 -16.39 5.16
C LEU A 3 -9.48 -15.37 6.02
N ASP A 4 -9.81 -15.73 7.26
CA ASP A 4 -10.30 -14.77 8.24
C ASP A 4 -9.18 -13.79 8.64
N ASP A 5 -9.56 -12.67 9.23
CA ASP A 5 -8.62 -11.61 9.59
C ASP A 5 -7.51 -12.09 10.53
N ARG A 6 -7.84 -13.00 11.44
CA ARG A 6 -6.88 -13.56 12.38
C ARG A 6 -5.81 -14.39 11.70
N LYS A 7 -6.22 -15.33 10.84
CA LYS A 7 -5.31 -16.16 10.05
C LYS A 7 -4.45 -15.33 9.12
N ARG A 8 -5.05 -14.27 8.53
CA ARG A 8 -4.32 -13.34 7.67
C ARG A 8 -3.19 -12.62 8.41
N ILE A 9 -3.45 -12.09 9.60
CA ILE A 9 -2.45 -11.40 10.43
C ILE A 9 -1.34 -12.37 10.85
N ILE A 10 -1.70 -13.58 11.28
CA ILE A 10 -0.74 -14.61 11.68
C ILE A 10 0.15 -15.02 10.49
N LEU A 11 -0.44 -15.26 9.32
CA LEU A 11 0.30 -15.59 8.10
C LEU A 11 1.29 -14.47 7.71
N GLN A 12 0.84 -13.21 7.73
CA GLN A 12 1.71 -12.07 7.45
C GLN A 12 2.86 -11.96 8.44
N ALA A 13 2.60 -12.19 9.73
CA ALA A 13 3.62 -12.17 10.76
C ALA A 13 4.66 -13.29 10.57
N ILE A 14 4.22 -14.50 10.20
CA ILE A 14 5.10 -15.63 9.87
C ILE A 14 6.00 -15.27 8.70
N ILE A 15 5.42 -14.72 7.61
CA ILE A 15 6.18 -14.38 6.40
C ILE A 15 7.21 -13.29 6.70
N ARG A 16 6.81 -12.21 7.38
CA ARG A 16 7.73 -11.12 7.75
C ARG A 16 8.89 -11.62 8.60
N ASN A 17 8.59 -12.36 9.65
CA ASN A 17 9.63 -12.89 10.54
C ASN A 17 10.58 -13.84 9.79
N TYR A 18 10.06 -14.69 8.93
CA TYR A 18 10.87 -15.58 8.12
C TYR A 18 11.75 -14.83 7.10
N LEU A 19 11.24 -13.76 6.48
CA LEU A 19 12.03 -12.92 5.57
C LEU A 19 13.16 -12.17 6.30
N GLU A 20 12.97 -11.81 7.56
CA GLU A 20 13.96 -11.12 8.40
C GLU A 20 15.05 -12.06 8.93
N THR A 21 14.66 -13.27 9.33
CA THR A 21 15.55 -14.18 10.08
C THR A 21 16.07 -15.36 9.25
N GLY A 22 15.33 -15.79 8.22
CA GLY A 22 15.59 -17.03 7.49
C GLY A 22 15.28 -18.31 8.30
N GLU A 23 14.74 -18.19 9.51
CA GLU A 23 14.51 -19.31 10.42
C GLU A 23 13.02 -19.69 10.52
N PRO A 24 12.69 -21.00 10.68
CA PRO A 24 11.32 -21.44 10.89
C PRO A 24 10.67 -20.79 12.12
N VAL A 25 9.47 -20.28 11.97
CA VAL A 25 8.78 -19.42 12.94
C VAL A 25 7.91 -20.25 13.88
N GLY A 26 8.12 -20.09 15.20
CA GLY A 26 7.34 -20.74 16.24
C GLY A 26 6.14 -19.90 16.72
N SER A 27 5.10 -20.56 17.27
CA SER A 27 3.92 -19.88 17.82
C SER A 27 4.24 -18.88 18.96
N ARG A 28 5.31 -19.14 19.74
CA ARG A 28 5.78 -18.21 20.79
C ARG A 28 6.36 -16.92 20.19
N THR A 29 7.04 -17.02 19.07
CA THR A 29 7.58 -15.87 18.35
C THR A 29 6.43 -14.99 17.86
N ILE A 30 5.43 -15.60 17.21
CA ILE A 30 4.26 -14.87 16.70
C ILE A 30 3.44 -14.24 17.83
N SER A 31 3.29 -14.90 18.96
CA SER A 31 2.59 -14.35 20.14
C SER A 31 3.22 -13.06 20.68
N LYS A 32 4.51 -12.86 20.47
CA LYS A 32 5.24 -11.64 20.85
C LYS A 32 5.28 -10.60 19.72
N TYR A 33 5.13 -11.04 18.49
CA TYR A 33 5.27 -10.20 17.29
C TYR A 33 3.94 -9.56 16.83
N THR A 34 2.82 -10.04 17.37
CA THR A 34 1.49 -9.55 17.00
C THR A 34 0.74 -9.01 18.21
N ASP A 35 0.01 -7.91 18.02
CA ASP A 35 -0.86 -7.30 19.05
C ASP A 35 -2.21 -8.04 19.20
N LEU A 36 -2.28 -9.29 18.73
CA LEU A 36 -3.53 -10.07 18.76
C LEU A 36 -3.97 -10.50 20.16
N ASN A 37 -3.13 -10.33 21.19
CA ASN A 37 -3.37 -10.78 22.56
C ASN A 37 -3.81 -12.26 22.67
N LEU A 38 -3.26 -13.11 21.78
CA LEU A 38 -3.56 -14.53 21.73
C LEU A 38 -2.50 -15.36 22.44
N SER A 39 -2.94 -16.44 23.08
CA SER A 39 -2.01 -17.41 23.67
C SER A 39 -1.22 -18.15 22.58
N SER A 40 0.00 -18.58 22.91
CA SER A 40 0.81 -19.39 21.98
C SER A 40 0.10 -20.71 21.57
N ALA A 41 -0.80 -21.21 22.41
CA ALA A 41 -1.60 -22.39 22.10
C ALA A 41 -2.65 -22.09 21.02
N THR A 42 -3.34 -20.96 21.16
CA THR A 42 -4.31 -20.51 20.15
C THR A 42 -3.61 -20.25 18.81
N ILE A 43 -2.47 -19.55 18.83
CA ILE A 43 -1.68 -19.30 17.61
C ILE A 43 -1.24 -20.61 16.96
N ARG A 44 -0.85 -21.62 17.76
CA ARG A 44 -0.48 -22.94 17.23
C ARG A 44 -1.63 -23.60 16.48
N ASN A 45 -2.86 -23.50 16.99
CA ASN A 45 -4.05 -24.04 16.30
C ASN A 45 -4.28 -23.32 14.97
N GLU A 46 -4.22 -21.97 14.97
CA GLU A 46 -4.34 -21.18 13.72
C GLU A 46 -3.22 -21.51 12.71
N MET A 47 -2.01 -21.78 13.19
CA MET A 47 -0.90 -22.23 12.34
C MET A 47 -1.19 -23.64 11.76
N SER A 48 -1.80 -24.54 12.53
CA SER A 48 -2.21 -25.86 12.04
C SER A 48 -3.24 -25.75 10.90
N ASP A 49 -4.25 -24.88 11.08
CA ASP A 49 -5.24 -24.61 10.04
C ASP A 49 -4.58 -24.02 8.78
N LEU A 50 -3.65 -23.06 8.95
CA LEU A 50 -2.91 -22.47 7.83
C LEU A 50 -2.04 -23.49 7.08
N GLU A 51 -1.50 -24.47 7.80
CA GLU A 51 -0.76 -25.60 7.23
C GLU A 51 -1.67 -26.52 6.44
N GLU A 52 -2.83 -26.91 6.98
CA GLU A 52 -3.84 -27.71 6.29
C GLU A 52 -4.35 -27.00 5.03
N MET A 53 -4.48 -25.67 5.08
CA MET A 53 -4.83 -24.87 3.91
C MET A 53 -3.67 -24.71 2.91
N GLY A 54 -2.45 -25.14 3.25
CA GLY A 54 -1.28 -25.12 2.41
C GLY A 54 -0.58 -23.75 2.29
N TYR A 55 -0.83 -22.80 3.21
CA TYR A 55 -0.16 -21.49 3.21
C TYR A 55 1.21 -21.50 3.89
N ILE A 56 1.40 -22.43 4.82
CA ILE A 56 2.68 -22.65 5.51
C ILE A 56 2.97 -24.14 5.53
N ILE A 57 4.24 -24.49 5.76
CA ILE A 57 4.70 -25.88 5.86
C ILE A 57 5.61 -26.05 7.07
N GLN A 58 5.63 -27.25 7.62
CA GLN A 58 6.58 -27.64 8.66
C GLN A 58 7.75 -28.40 8.04
N PRO A 59 8.97 -27.81 7.99
CA PRO A 59 10.09 -28.47 7.33
C PRO A 59 10.56 -29.74 8.05
N HIS A 60 10.43 -29.78 9.40
CA HIS A 60 10.79 -30.94 10.24
C HIS A 60 9.87 -31.03 11.46
N THR A 61 9.69 -32.20 12.03
CA THR A 61 8.74 -32.49 13.13
C THR A 61 8.92 -31.62 14.39
N SER A 62 10.12 -31.09 14.64
CA SER A 62 10.43 -30.22 15.79
C SER A 62 10.62 -28.75 15.39
N ALA A 63 10.54 -28.42 14.10
CA ALA A 63 10.75 -27.08 13.61
C ALA A 63 9.48 -26.22 13.74
N GLY A 64 9.65 -24.89 13.66
CA GLY A 64 8.56 -23.96 13.43
C GLY A 64 7.93 -24.13 12.05
N ARG A 65 7.26 -23.12 11.57
CA ARG A 65 6.63 -23.11 10.25
C ARG A 65 7.36 -22.14 9.33
N ILE A 66 7.41 -22.49 8.04
CA ILE A 66 7.92 -21.60 6.99
C ILE A 66 6.79 -21.33 5.97
N PRO A 67 6.81 -20.18 5.28
CA PRO A 67 5.85 -19.91 4.22
C PRO A 67 5.97 -20.88 3.06
N SER A 68 4.85 -21.29 2.49
CA SER A 68 4.80 -21.98 1.20
C SER A 68 4.75 -20.98 0.04
N ASP A 69 4.89 -21.46 -1.20
CA ASP A 69 4.70 -20.63 -2.41
C ASP A 69 3.30 -20.00 -2.44
N LYS A 70 2.28 -20.74 -1.99
CA LYS A 70 0.91 -20.22 -1.85
C LYS A 70 0.82 -19.12 -0.81
N GLY A 71 1.53 -19.25 0.31
CA GLY A 71 1.62 -18.23 1.36
C GLY A 71 2.27 -16.94 0.85
N TYR A 72 3.39 -17.05 0.17
CA TYR A 72 4.07 -15.89 -0.43
C TYR A 72 3.20 -15.19 -1.47
N ARG A 73 2.55 -15.95 -2.36
CA ARG A 73 1.65 -15.38 -3.37
C ARG A 73 0.52 -14.58 -2.71
N PHE A 74 -0.16 -15.16 -1.73
CA PHE A 74 -1.20 -14.48 -0.98
C PHE A 74 -0.69 -13.17 -0.32
N TYR A 75 0.52 -13.21 0.24
CA TYR A 75 1.13 -12.04 0.87
C TYR A 75 1.38 -10.91 -0.14
N VAL A 76 1.96 -11.24 -1.29
CA VAL A 76 2.22 -10.27 -2.37
C VAL A 76 0.92 -9.70 -2.90
N ASP A 77 -0.08 -10.53 -3.19
CA ASP A 77 -1.39 -10.09 -3.69
C ASP A 77 -2.07 -9.13 -2.70
N THR A 78 -1.99 -9.43 -1.39
CA THR A 78 -2.53 -8.56 -0.34
C THR A 78 -1.80 -7.21 -0.29
N MET A 79 -0.46 -7.21 -0.40
CA MET A 79 0.33 -5.98 -0.44
C MET A 79 0.01 -5.13 -1.66
N MET A 80 -0.13 -5.76 -2.82
CA MET A 80 -0.47 -5.06 -4.07
C MET A 80 -1.86 -4.43 -3.99
N ALA A 81 -2.87 -5.15 -3.48
CA ALA A 81 -4.23 -4.62 -3.30
C ALA A 81 -4.25 -3.40 -2.36
N THR A 82 -3.49 -3.43 -1.26
CA THR A 82 -3.37 -2.29 -0.34
C THR A 82 -2.72 -1.09 -1.03
N ARG A 83 -1.66 -1.31 -1.81
CA ARG A 83 -0.99 -0.24 -2.57
C ARG A 83 -1.88 0.38 -3.64
N GLU A 84 -2.66 -0.43 -4.33
CA GLU A 84 -3.61 0.05 -5.34
C GLU A 84 -4.70 0.91 -4.73
N GLN A 85 -5.18 0.54 -3.54
CA GLN A 85 -6.13 1.35 -2.78
C GLN A 85 -5.52 2.69 -2.35
N GLU A 86 -4.31 2.70 -1.77
CA GLU A 86 -3.60 3.93 -1.40
C GLU A 86 -3.41 4.88 -2.58
N VAL A 87 -3.06 4.34 -3.76
CA VAL A 87 -2.90 5.13 -4.99
C VAL A 87 -4.23 5.73 -5.45
N ASN A 88 -5.33 4.98 -5.37
CA ASN A 88 -6.65 5.47 -5.74
C ASN A 88 -7.13 6.57 -4.77
N GLU A 89 -6.96 6.39 -3.47
CA GLU A 89 -7.30 7.41 -2.46
C GLU A 89 -6.49 8.72 -2.68
N MET A 90 -5.20 8.60 -2.98
CA MET A 90 -4.38 9.76 -3.34
C MET A 90 -4.87 10.48 -4.60
N LYS A 91 -5.29 9.70 -5.60
CA LYS A 91 -5.82 10.20 -6.87
C LYS A 91 -7.12 10.98 -6.67
N ASP A 92 -8.03 10.43 -5.88
CA ASP A 92 -9.31 11.06 -5.54
C ASP A 92 -9.10 12.37 -4.76
N MET A 93 -8.17 12.37 -3.80
CA MET A 93 -7.80 13.58 -3.05
C MET A 93 -7.23 14.69 -3.96
N LEU A 94 -6.43 14.33 -4.96
CA LEU A 94 -5.90 15.29 -5.93
C LEU A 94 -7.01 15.88 -6.84
N LEU A 95 -7.94 15.05 -7.27
CA LEU A 95 -9.10 15.49 -8.08
C LEU A 95 -10.00 16.46 -7.30
N GLU A 96 -10.32 16.15 -6.04
CA GLU A 96 -11.08 17.07 -5.18
C GLU A 96 -10.40 18.44 -5.01
N ARG A 97 -9.08 18.48 -4.90
CA ARG A 97 -8.34 19.76 -4.80
C ARG A 97 -8.44 20.57 -6.09
N GLN A 98 -8.40 19.92 -7.22
CA GLN A 98 -8.56 20.58 -8.53
C GLN A 98 -9.96 21.19 -8.67
N ASP A 99 -11.01 20.47 -8.33
CA ASP A 99 -12.40 20.94 -8.37
C ASP A 99 -12.62 22.12 -7.41
N LYS A 100 -12.05 22.07 -6.22
CA LYS A 100 -12.10 23.17 -5.23
C LYS A 100 -11.46 24.45 -5.77
N LEU A 101 -10.30 24.35 -6.44
CA LEU A 101 -9.62 25.50 -7.04
C LEU A 101 -10.47 26.10 -8.18
N GLU A 102 -11.03 25.29 -9.06
CA GLU A 102 -11.87 25.75 -10.15
C GLU A 102 -13.12 26.48 -9.64
N ASN A 103 -13.78 25.93 -8.63
CA ASN A 103 -14.94 26.54 -8.00
C ASN A 103 -14.59 27.87 -7.32
N LEU A 104 -13.45 27.95 -6.65
CA LEU A 104 -12.97 29.17 -6.03
C LEU A 104 -12.67 30.26 -7.08
N LEU A 105 -12.03 29.91 -8.17
CA LEU A 105 -11.78 30.81 -9.29
C LEU A 105 -13.09 31.34 -9.88
N LYS A 106 -14.10 30.50 -10.10
CA LYS A 106 -15.44 30.91 -10.55
C LYS A 106 -16.11 31.90 -9.60
N GLN A 107 -16.00 31.68 -8.27
CA GLN A 107 -16.54 32.61 -7.27
C GLN A 107 -15.82 33.95 -7.29
N VAL A 108 -14.49 33.96 -7.40
CA VAL A 108 -13.69 35.20 -7.47
C VAL A 108 -14.10 36.02 -8.71
N VAL A 109 -14.21 35.39 -9.88
CA VAL A 109 -14.66 36.07 -11.11
C VAL A 109 -16.03 36.72 -10.92
N LYS A 110 -16.98 35.97 -10.37
CA LYS A 110 -18.34 36.46 -10.13
C LYS A 110 -18.34 37.66 -9.18
N THR A 111 -17.60 37.59 -8.09
CA THR A 111 -17.50 38.68 -7.10
C THR A 111 -16.86 39.93 -7.73
N LEU A 112 -15.78 39.79 -8.49
CA LEU A 112 -15.12 40.90 -9.17
C LEU A 112 -16.04 41.56 -10.20
N ALA A 113 -16.73 40.79 -11.04
CA ALA A 113 -17.67 41.32 -12.03
C ALA A 113 -18.83 42.09 -11.38
N GLN A 114 -19.34 41.61 -10.24
CA GLN A 114 -20.41 42.26 -9.50
C GLN A 114 -19.97 43.59 -8.84
N ASN A 115 -18.75 43.62 -8.28
CA ASN A 115 -18.27 44.80 -7.56
C ASN A 115 -17.72 45.90 -8.50
N THR A 116 -17.16 45.52 -9.63
CA THR A 116 -16.53 46.46 -10.55
C THR A 116 -17.43 46.88 -11.73
N GLN A 117 -18.49 46.11 -11.99
CA GLN A 117 -19.34 46.22 -13.19
C GLN A 117 -18.57 46.05 -14.51
N TYR A 118 -17.37 45.52 -14.49
CA TYR A 118 -16.57 45.20 -15.66
C TYR A 118 -16.66 43.70 -15.98
N ALA A 119 -16.50 43.37 -17.28
CA ALA A 119 -16.32 41.99 -17.70
C ALA A 119 -15.01 41.46 -17.14
N THR A 120 -15.08 40.36 -16.37
CA THR A 120 -13.92 39.73 -15.75
C THR A 120 -13.72 38.34 -16.33
N MET A 121 -12.49 38.02 -16.73
CA MET A 121 -12.12 36.71 -17.23
C MET A 121 -10.93 36.17 -16.43
N ILE A 122 -11.01 34.94 -15.99
CA ILE A 122 -9.88 34.21 -15.37
C ILE A 122 -9.58 33.00 -16.23
N SER A 123 -8.32 32.82 -16.58
CA SER A 123 -7.82 31.60 -17.19
C SER A 123 -7.38 30.65 -16.09
N ALA A 124 -8.01 29.47 -16.04
CA ALA A 124 -7.50 28.39 -15.20
C ALA A 124 -6.18 27.86 -15.77
N PRO A 125 -5.24 27.45 -14.95
CA PRO A 125 -4.01 26.81 -15.43
C PRO A 125 -4.39 25.55 -16.21
N GLN A 126 -4.01 25.50 -17.48
CA GLN A 126 -4.19 24.29 -18.28
C GLN A 126 -3.16 23.26 -17.84
N VAL A 127 -3.59 22.28 -17.05
CA VAL A 127 -2.76 21.13 -16.73
C VAL A 127 -2.71 20.26 -17.97
N HIS A 128 -1.61 20.33 -18.72
CA HIS A 128 -1.35 19.36 -19.77
C HIS A 128 -1.18 17.99 -19.11
N ARG A 129 -2.06 17.06 -19.44
CA ARG A 129 -1.98 15.67 -18.95
C ARG A 129 -0.84 14.95 -19.68
N ASN A 130 0.37 15.21 -19.28
CA ASN A 130 1.51 14.43 -19.73
C ASN A 130 1.49 13.09 -19.00
N LYS A 131 1.41 12.00 -19.74
CA LYS A 131 1.51 10.66 -19.16
C LYS A 131 2.96 10.42 -18.74
N VAL A 132 3.15 10.03 -17.49
CA VAL A 132 4.46 9.56 -17.03
C VAL A 132 4.72 8.20 -17.67
N LYS A 133 5.82 8.07 -18.42
CA LYS A 133 6.23 6.80 -19.04
C LYS A 133 6.88 5.87 -18.04
N PHE A 134 7.79 6.40 -17.25
CA PHE A 134 8.39 5.67 -16.15
C PHE A 134 9.04 6.63 -15.15
N ILE A 135 9.24 6.12 -13.94
CA ILE A 135 10.00 6.76 -12.87
C ILE A 135 11.12 5.81 -12.47
N GLN A 136 12.34 6.28 -12.51
CA GLN A 136 13.51 5.54 -12.04
C GLN A 136 14.07 6.22 -10.79
N LEU A 137 14.23 5.45 -9.73
CA LEU A 137 14.84 5.91 -8.49
C LEU A 137 16.23 5.27 -8.35
N SER A 138 17.25 6.08 -8.16
CA SER A 138 18.61 5.61 -7.92
C SER A 138 19.15 6.23 -6.64
N ARG A 139 19.71 5.42 -5.76
CA ARG A 139 20.39 5.93 -4.56
C ARG A 139 21.73 6.52 -5.00
N VAL A 140 21.96 7.80 -4.72
CA VAL A 140 23.22 8.51 -5.01
C VAL A 140 24.12 8.45 -3.79
N ASP A 141 23.55 8.62 -2.58
CA ASP A 141 24.28 8.62 -1.31
C ASP A 141 23.37 8.15 -0.16
N ALA A 142 23.92 8.07 1.07
CA ALA A 142 23.20 7.59 2.25
C ALA A 142 21.92 8.39 2.57
N GLY A 143 21.81 9.65 2.13
CA GLY A 143 20.64 10.52 2.32
C GLY A 143 20.06 11.10 1.05
N GLN A 144 20.56 10.71 -0.14
CA GLN A 144 20.13 11.31 -1.42
C GLN A 144 19.63 10.26 -2.40
N ILE A 145 18.45 10.53 -2.97
CA ILE A 145 17.83 9.71 -4.01
C ILE A 145 17.66 10.58 -5.26
N LEU A 146 18.20 10.12 -6.39
CA LEU A 146 17.92 10.69 -7.71
C LEU A 146 16.64 10.07 -8.26
N ALA A 147 15.64 10.90 -8.55
CA ALA A 147 14.43 10.50 -9.25
C ALA A 147 14.49 10.99 -10.71
N VAL A 148 14.46 10.08 -11.67
CA VAL A 148 14.31 10.39 -13.09
C VAL A 148 12.87 10.12 -13.49
N ILE A 149 12.16 11.18 -13.89
CA ILE A 149 10.77 11.09 -14.33
C ILE A 149 10.73 11.35 -15.83
N VAL A 150 10.30 10.37 -16.60
CA VAL A 150 10.12 10.50 -18.06
C VAL A 150 8.62 10.59 -18.34
N ALA A 151 8.21 11.73 -18.91
CA ALA A 151 6.83 11.99 -19.28
C ALA A 151 6.66 11.95 -20.81
N GLU A 152 5.47 11.62 -21.25
CA GLU A 152 5.03 11.74 -22.65
C GLU A 152 4.59 13.19 -22.91
N GLY A 153 5.29 13.90 -23.76
CA GLY A 153 4.93 15.25 -24.16
C GLY A 153 6.11 15.97 -24.81
N ASN A 154 5.86 16.69 -25.90
CA ASN A 154 6.83 17.63 -26.46
C ASN A 154 6.95 18.81 -25.48
N VAL A 155 8.18 19.10 -25.07
CA VAL A 155 8.56 20.34 -24.40
C VAL A 155 8.50 21.46 -25.44
#